data_766d25aa27ab83524177d9fc9e1945ae
#
_entry.id   766d25aa27ab83524177d9fc9e1945ae
#
_cell.length_a   1.000
_cell.length_b   1.000
_cell.length_c   1.000
_cell.angle_alpha   90.00
_cell.angle_beta   90.00
_cell.angle_gamma   90.00
#
_symmetry.space_group_name_H-M   'P 1'
#
loop_
_entity.id
_entity.type
_entity.pdbx_description
1 polymer ?
#
loop_
_entity_poly.entity_id
_entity_poly.type
_entity_poly.pdbx_seq_one_letter_code
_entity_poly.pdbx_strand_id
1 'polypeptide(L)'
;MGLTLRQIEVIRAVMIAGTIAGAARLMNVAQPGVSRTMKHIESALGIKLFVKKAGRYVPTDEARDIFAQLQEVHRKVDDLQSSIGQLERGRGVELALGSVPSIANAMMPQAIAGLMRRYPDIRINFDILRIEEAIDYLLLGKGELVAMSYHLTHPSITFEPLSEGHLVCIAAREHPIAGRSRISAREIAEHPLIGIDPRDPYGAIMAGIFEREKLEYRTPIRARFGTTVCALVKRNLGIAVIDAFTVGGMADQGLAVIPISEDTEFQTYVAYRADAALSSYAERLVTTLRRVMDDSTGRSRGGRDA
;
A
#
# COMPACT_ATOMS: atom_id res chain seq x y z
N MET A 1 30.96 6.56 24.80
CA MET A 1 31.41 6.19 23.44
C MET A 1 30.22 6.41 22.51
N GLY A 2 30.36 7.21 21.43
CA GLY A 2 29.22 7.59 20.58
C GLY A 2 29.09 6.65 19.37
N LEU A 3 27.84 6.39 18.94
CA LEU A 3 27.58 5.71 17.68
C LEU A 3 27.84 6.65 16.50
N THR A 4 28.49 6.14 15.44
CA THR A 4 28.62 6.88 14.18
C THR A 4 27.36 6.72 13.32
N LEU A 5 27.10 7.64 12.39
CA LEU A 5 25.98 7.54 11.45
C LEU A 5 26.00 6.21 10.68
N ARG A 6 27.19 5.75 10.27
CA ARG A 6 27.33 4.46 9.58
C ARG A 6 26.92 3.27 10.44
N GLN A 7 27.19 3.31 11.74
CA GLN A 7 26.75 2.27 12.68
C GLN A 7 25.24 2.31 12.88
N ILE A 8 24.64 3.49 12.94
CA ILE A 8 23.20 3.72 12.99
C ILE A 8 22.52 3.10 11.76
N GLU A 9 23.03 3.36 10.56
CA GLU A 9 22.53 2.76 9.31
C GLU A 9 22.57 1.23 9.34
N VAL A 10 23.66 0.64 9.85
CA VAL A 10 23.79 -0.82 9.96
C VAL A 10 22.75 -1.41 10.90
N ILE A 11 22.56 -0.82 12.09
CA ILE A 11 21.54 -1.27 13.06
C ILE A 11 20.17 -1.22 12.39
N ARG A 12 19.82 -0.11 11.75
CA ARG A 12 18.53 0.07 11.05
C ARG A 12 18.34 -0.96 9.94
N ALA A 13 19.35 -1.18 9.09
CA ALA A 13 19.27 -2.16 8.01
C ALA A 13 19.02 -3.58 8.52
N VAL A 14 19.63 -3.97 9.65
CA VAL A 14 19.41 -5.28 10.28
C VAL A 14 17.99 -5.36 10.86
N MET A 15 17.49 -4.30 11.46
CA MET A 15 16.13 -4.23 11.99
C MET A 15 15.08 -4.43 10.87
N ILE A 16 15.23 -3.73 9.76
CA ILE A 16 14.30 -3.79 8.61
C ILE A 16 14.37 -5.15 7.94
N ALA A 17 15.57 -5.62 7.61
CA ALA A 17 15.76 -6.86 6.86
C ALA A 17 15.54 -8.12 7.69
N GLY A 18 15.65 -8.02 9.02
CA GLY A 18 15.58 -9.15 9.94
C GLY A 18 16.70 -10.18 9.78
N THR A 19 17.66 -9.93 8.88
CA THR A 19 18.84 -10.81 8.65
C THR A 19 20.06 -10.00 8.25
N ILE A 20 21.26 -10.49 8.63
CA ILE A 20 22.52 -9.83 8.24
C ILE A 20 22.70 -9.81 6.71
N ALA A 21 22.32 -10.92 6.04
CA ALA A 21 22.40 -10.98 4.56
C ALA A 21 21.43 -10.01 3.89
N GLY A 22 20.21 -9.87 4.42
CA GLY A 22 19.23 -8.88 3.96
C GLY A 22 19.71 -7.46 4.16
N ALA A 23 20.26 -7.14 5.34
CA ALA A 23 20.85 -5.84 5.64
C ALA A 23 22.00 -5.49 4.69
N ALA A 24 22.87 -6.46 4.40
CA ALA A 24 23.98 -6.27 3.48
C ALA A 24 23.50 -5.94 2.05
N ARG A 25 22.47 -6.63 1.57
CA ARG A 25 21.82 -6.31 0.29
C ARG A 25 21.18 -4.92 0.30
N LEU A 26 20.43 -4.59 1.37
CA LEU A 26 19.78 -3.28 1.53
C LEU A 26 20.79 -2.13 1.48
N MET A 27 21.96 -2.32 2.08
CA MET A 27 23.06 -1.33 2.13
C MET A 27 24.01 -1.39 0.94
N ASN A 28 23.84 -2.35 0.04
CA ASN A 28 24.74 -2.61 -1.08
C ASN A 28 26.22 -2.81 -0.65
N VAL A 29 26.42 -3.62 0.41
CA VAL A 29 27.76 -3.94 0.95
C VAL A 29 27.91 -5.45 1.17
N ALA A 30 29.17 -5.89 1.41
CA ALA A 30 29.46 -7.30 1.70
C ALA A 30 28.95 -7.72 3.12
N GLN A 31 28.28 -8.87 3.22
CA GLN A 31 27.74 -9.40 4.47
C GLN A 31 28.75 -9.47 5.63
N PRO A 32 30.03 -9.87 5.43
CA PRO A 32 31.02 -9.88 6.52
C PRO A 32 31.24 -8.52 7.18
N GLY A 33 31.12 -7.43 6.41
CA GLY A 33 31.22 -6.06 6.91
C GLY A 33 30.10 -5.73 7.89
N VAL A 34 28.85 -6.00 7.50
CA VAL A 34 27.66 -5.79 8.36
C VAL A 34 27.76 -6.62 9.65
N SER A 35 28.13 -7.91 9.54
CA SER A 35 28.28 -8.79 10.69
C SER A 35 29.34 -8.31 11.69
N ARG A 36 30.50 -7.86 11.17
CA ARG A 36 31.58 -7.34 12.00
C ARG A 36 31.18 -6.04 12.69
N THR A 37 30.55 -5.12 11.96
CA THR A 37 30.05 -3.86 12.51
C THR A 37 29.02 -4.09 13.61
N MET A 38 28.06 -4.99 13.42
CA MET A 38 27.07 -5.32 14.46
C MET A 38 27.71 -5.86 15.73
N LYS A 39 28.64 -6.82 15.61
CA LYS A 39 29.38 -7.34 16.77
C LYS A 39 30.16 -6.24 17.49
N HIS A 40 30.80 -5.37 16.74
CA HIS A 40 31.56 -4.25 17.32
C HIS A 40 30.64 -3.28 18.08
N ILE A 41 29.47 -2.94 17.51
CA ILE A 41 28.49 -2.06 18.16
C ILE A 41 28.00 -2.68 19.48
N GLU A 42 27.52 -3.91 19.48
CA GLU A 42 27.04 -4.60 20.68
C GLU A 42 28.14 -4.73 21.76
N SER A 43 29.38 -5.02 21.33
CA SER A 43 30.52 -5.08 22.23
C SER A 43 30.87 -3.72 22.85
N ALA A 44 30.80 -2.65 22.05
CA ALA A 44 31.08 -1.28 22.49
C ALA A 44 29.99 -0.72 23.44
N LEU A 45 28.73 -1.10 23.23
CA LEU A 45 27.60 -0.70 24.06
C LEU A 45 27.44 -1.58 25.31
N GLY A 46 28.05 -2.76 25.33
CA GLY A 46 27.91 -3.73 26.43
C GLY A 46 26.53 -4.40 26.51
N ILE A 47 25.68 -4.21 25.49
CA ILE A 47 24.31 -4.76 25.44
C ILE A 47 24.07 -5.48 24.12
N LYS A 48 23.12 -6.43 24.13
CA LYS A 48 22.63 -7.05 22.91
C LYS A 48 21.49 -6.23 22.34
N LEU A 49 21.65 -5.77 21.11
CA LEU A 49 20.62 -5.03 20.41
C LEU A 49 19.56 -5.97 19.81
N PHE A 50 20.00 -7.16 19.39
CA PHE A 50 19.13 -8.14 18.73
C PHE A 50 19.27 -9.53 19.34
N VAL A 51 18.15 -10.25 19.35
CA VAL A 51 18.08 -11.71 19.58
C VAL A 51 17.62 -12.42 18.32
N LYS A 52 18.02 -13.68 18.15
CA LYS A 52 17.61 -14.49 17.01
C LYS A 52 16.37 -15.30 17.39
N LYS A 53 15.22 -15.00 16.77
CA LYS A 53 13.96 -15.76 16.93
C LYS A 53 13.53 -16.28 15.56
N ALA A 54 13.30 -17.59 15.43
CA ALA A 54 12.90 -18.23 14.17
C ALA A 54 13.79 -17.85 12.97
N GLY A 55 15.11 -17.77 13.16
CA GLY A 55 16.08 -17.43 12.12
C GLY A 55 16.22 -15.93 11.81
N ARG A 56 15.39 -15.06 12.39
CA ARG A 56 15.41 -13.61 12.19
C ARG A 56 15.97 -12.87 13.41
N TYR A 57 16.61 -11.73 13.16
CA TYR A 57 17.02 -10.78 14.18
C TYR A 57 15.81 -9.94 14.60
N VAL A 58 15.49 -9.98 15.89
CA VAL A 58 14.41 -9.19 16.50
C VAL A 58 15.05 -8.32 17.58
N PRO A 59 14.68 -7.04 17.71
CA PRO A 59 15.15 -6.19 18.80
C PRO A 59 14.94 -6.83 20.17
N THR A 60 15.90 -6.63 21.07
CA THR A 60 15.72 -6.96 22.50
C THR A 60 14.80 -5.95 23.15
N ASP A 61 14.17 -6.32 24.27
CA ASP A 61 13.31 -5.39 25.01
C ASP A 61 14.11 -4.21 25.57
N GLU A 62 15.37 -4.45 25.98
CA GLU A 62 16.31 -3.44 26.46
C GLU A 62 16.73 -2.41 25.37
N ALA A 63 16.72 -2.86 24.11
CA ALA A 63 17.09 -2.00 22.99
C ALA A 63 15.90 -1.22 22.38
N ARG A 64 14.67 -1.43 22.83
CA ARG A 64 13.47 -0.84 22.22
C ARG A 64 13.51 0.69 22.17
N ASP A 65 13.87 1.34 23.27
CA ASP A 65 13.96 2.81 23.34
C ASP A 65 15.11 3.35 22.49
N ILE A 66 16.22 2.59 22.41
CA ILE A 66 17.36 2.92 21.55
C ILE A 66 16.92 2.90 20.09
N PHE A 67 16.12 1.92 19.68
CA PHE A 67 15.61 1.84 18.31
C PHE A 67 14.69 3.01 17.95
N ALA A 68 13.83 3.42 18.86
CA ALA A 68 12.98 4.60 18.65
C ALA A 68 13.83 5.86 18.42
N GLN A 69 14.85 6.09 19.26
CA GLN A 69 15.76 7.22 19.09
C GLN A 69 16.62 7.13 17.82
N LEU A 70 17.06 5.93 17.43
CA LEU A 70 17.81 5.73 16.19
C LEU A 70 16.99 6.07 14.94
N GLN A 71 15.69 5.72 14.96
CA GLN A 71 14.77 6.10 13.90
C GLN A 71 14.60 7.62 13.83
N GLU A 72 14.47 8.28 14.97
CA GLU A 72 14.35 9.74 15.02
C GLU A 72 15.60 10.46 14.49
N VAL A 73 16.79 10.01 14.88
CA VAL A 73 18.06 10.57 14.36
C VAL A 73 18.13 10.41 12.84
N HIS A 74 17.79 9.23 12.32
CA HIS A 74 17.82 9.00 10.87
C HIS A 74 16.83 9.92 10.14
N ARG A 75 15.61 10.06 10.67
CA ARG A 75 14.62 11.00 10.14
C ARG A 75 15.17 12.44 10.08
N LYS A 76 15.83 12.88 11.15
CA LYS A 76 16.47 14.23 11.17
C LYS A 76 17.54 14.39 10.11
N VAL A 77 18.29 13.32 9.80
CA VAL A 77 19.29 13.35 8.72
C VAL A 77 18.60 13.40 7.35
N ASP A 78 17.53 12.62 7.15
CA ASP A 78 16.73 12.65 5.92
C ASP A 78 16.04 14.00 5.72
N ASP A 79 15.47 14.60 6.79
CA ASP A 79 14.88 15.94 6.79
C ASP A 79 15.94 17.00 6.39
N LEU A 80 17.15 16.89 6.94
CA LEU A 80 18.25 17.79 6.59
C LEU A 80 18.69 17.64 5.13
N GLN A 81 18.82 16.41 4.64
CA GLN A 81 19.17 16.15 3.24
C GLN A 81 18.07 16.66 2.29
N SER A 82 16.81 16.47 2.65
CA SER A 82 15.66 17.02 1.92
C SER A 82 15.71 18.56 1.90
N SER A 83 16.00 19.18 3.05
CA SER A 83 16.11 20.65 3.16
C SER A 83 17.29 21.20 2.33
N ILE A 84 18.43 20.51 2.31
CA ILE A 84 19.57 20.86 1.47
C ILE A 84 19.19 20.72 -0.02
N GLY A 85 18.55 19.63 -0.40
CA GLY A 85 18.05 19.43 -1.76
C GLY A 85 16.99 20.45 -2.18
N GLN A 86 16.20 20.99 -1.24
CA GLN A 86 15.28 22.10 -1.49
C GLN A 86 16.01 23.43 -1.73
N LEU A 87 17.09 23.70 -1.00
CA LEU A 87 17.93 24.87 -1.21
C LEU A 87 18.66 24.83 -2.56
N GLU A 88 19.16 23.67 -2.95
CA GLU A 88 19.87 23.48 -4.23
C GLU A 88 18.94 23.59 -5.45
N ARG A 89 17.66 23.20 -5.31
CA ARG A 89 16.67 23.13 -6.41
C ARG A 89 15.76 24.35 -6.50
N GLY A 90 15.92 25.36 -5.63
CA GLY A 90 15.14 26.58 -5.62
C GLY A 90 13.65 26.35 -5.31
N ARG A 91 13.28 26.49 -4.05
CA ARG A 91 11.91 26.66 -3.50
C ARG A 91 10.78 25.86 -4.15
N GLY A 92 10.84 24.54 -4.11
CA GLY A 92 9.67 23.69 -4.38
C GLY A 92 9.47 22.71 -3.23
N VAL A 93 8.29 22.70 -2.60
CA VAL A 93 7.95 21.66 -1.64
C VAL A 93 7.80 20.36 -2.39
N GLU A 94 8.43 19.27 -1.90
CA GLU A 94 8.35 17.94 -2.47
C GLU A 94 7.53 17.03 -1.56
N LEU A 95 6.52 16.36 -2.13
CA LEU A 95 5.73 15.35 -1.46
C LEU A 95 5.99 14.00 -2.14
N ALA A 96 6.63 13.08 -1.44
CA ALA A 96 6.82 11.70 -1.88
C ALA A 96 5.76 10.80 -1.23
N LEU A 97 5.10 9.98 -2.04
CA LEU A 97 4.01 9.10 -1.58
C LEU A 97 3.94 7.82 -2.39
N GLY A 98 3.36 6.79 -1.79
CA GLY A 98 3.10 5.53 -2.43
C GLY A 98 1.62 5.16 -2.43
N SER A 99 1.25 4.22 -3.27
CA SER A 99 -0.09 3.62 -3.26
C SER A 99 -0.07 2.22 -3.84
N VAL A 100 -0.98 1.36 -3.37
CA VAL A 100 -1.25 0.09 -4.03
C VAL A 100 -1.98 0.30 -5.36
N PRO A 101 -1.84 -0.62 -6.34
CA PRO A 101 -2.34 -0.43 -7.71
C PRO A 101 -3.84 -0.10 -7.80
N SER A 102 -4.68 -0.67 -6.93
CA SER A 102 -6.14 -0.46 -6.96
C SER A 102 -6.53 1.02 -6.73
N ILE A 103 -5.79 1.73 -5.88
CA ILE A 103 -6.04 3.15 -5.56
C ILE A 103 -5.22 4.05 -6.49
N ALA A 104 -4.01 3.60 -6.85
CA ALA A 104 -3.04 4.38 -7.62
C ALA A 104 -3.53 4.80 -9.01
N ASN A 105 -4.26 3.90 -9.70
CA ASN A 105 -4.54 4.10 -11.13
C ASN A 105 -5.69 5.05 -11.41
N ALA A 106 -6.69 5.14 -10.54
CA ALA A 106 -7.88 5.95 -10.77
C ALA A 106 -8.10 7.02 -9.70
N MET A 107 -7.94 6.68 -8.42
CA MET A 107 -8.28 7.57 -7.31
C MET A 107 -7.16 8.59 -7.03
N MET A 108 -5.91 8.12 -6.95
CA MET A 108 -4.76 8.96 -6.63
C MET A 108 -4.52 10.08 -7.65
N PRO A 109 -4.61 9.87 -8.98
CA PRO A 109 -4.46 10.96 -9.96
C PRO A 109 -5.44 12.09 -9.76
N GLN A 110 -6.69 11.80 -9.39
CA GLN A 110 -7.71 12.82 -9.12
C GLN A 110 -7.37 13.61 -7.84
N ALA A 111 -6.90 12.93 -6.80
CA ALA A 111 -6.47 13.56 -5.57
C ALA A 111 -5.25 14.46 -5.78
N ILE A 112 -4.24 13.98 -6.53
CA ILE A 112 -3.04 14.73 -6.91
C ILE A 112 -3.43 15.97 -7.72
N ALA A 113 -4.30 15.83 -8.73
CA ALA A 113 -4.78 16.95 -9.52
C ALA A 113 -5.49 18.00 -8.64
N GLY A 114 -6.24 17.57 -7.64
CA GLY A 114 -6.86 18.45 -6.64
C GLY A 114 -5.83 19.20 -5.79
N LEU A 115 -4.77 18.52 -5.36
CA LEU A 115 -3.70 19.12 -4.59
C LEU A 115 -2.90 20.14 -5.41
N MET A 116 -2.51 19.78 -6.65
CA MET A 116 -1.72 20.65 -7.53
C MET A 116 -2.49 21.92 -7.96
N ARG A 117 -3.82 21.85 -8.09
CA ARG A 117 -4.63 23.07 -8.31
C ARG A 117 -4.51 24.07 -7.15
N ARG A 118 -4.33 23.58 -5.92
CA ARG A 118 -4.20 24.42 -4.74
C ARG A 118 -2.76 24.86 -4.48
N TYR A 119 -1.79 24.02 -4.87
CA TYR A 119 -0.35 24.23 -4.68
C TYR A 119 0.38 23.97 -5.99
N PRO A 120 0.38 24.95 -6.94
CA PRO A 120 0.93 24.76 -8.29
C PRO A 120 2.43 24.42 -8.33
N ASP A 121 3.18 24.89 -7.33
CA ASP A 121 4.64 24.72 -7.27
C ASP A 121 5.08 23.43 -6.53
N ILE A 122 4.11 22.63 -6.06
CA ILE A 122 4.44 21.36 -5.37
C ILE A 122 5.04 20.37 -6.36
N ARG A 123 6.09 19.69 -5.94
CA ARG A 123 6.65 18.53 -6.64
C ARG A 123 6.12 17.27 -6.00
N ILE A 124 5.69 16.30 -6.79
CA ILE A 124 5.13 15.05 -6.31
C ILE A 124 5.92 13.91 -6.90
N ASN A 125 6.50 13.07 -6.01
CA ASN A 125 7.05 11.77 -6.34
C ASN A 125 6.04 10.70 -5.95
N PHE A 126 5.53 9.97 -6.94
CA PHE A 126 4.47 9.00 -6.73
C PHE A 126 4.89 7.61 -7.19
N ASP A 127 4.92 6.66 -6.25
CA ASP A 127 5.29 5.27 -6.49
C ASP A 127 4.09 4.33 -6.39
N ILE A 128 3.99 3.38 -7.32
CA ILE A 128 3.05 2.26 -7.21
C ILE A 128 3.77 1.09 -6.55
N LEU A 129 3.27 0.67 -5.40
CA LEU A 129 3.90 -0.30 -4.53
C LEU A 129 3.09 -1.59 -4.46
N ARG A 130 3.80 -2.72 -4.34
CA ARG A 130 3.18 -3.93 -3.84
C ARG A 130 2.95 -3.79 -2.33
N ILE A 131 1.97 -4.52 -1.83
CA ILE A 131 1.59 -4.46 -0.41
C ILE A 131 2.79 -4.76 0.50
N GLU A 132 3.59 -5.75 0.11
CA GLU A 132 4.78 -6.17 0.86
C GLU A 132 5.89 -5.10 0.90
N GLU A 133 5.86 -4.16 -0.03
CA GLU A 133 6.86 -3.08 -0.17
C GLU A 133 6.50 -1.84 0.65
N ALA A 134 5.22 -1.69 1.04
CA ALA A 134 4.70 -0.48 1.65
C ALA A 134 5.38 -0.14 2.98
N ILE A 135 5.60 -1.14 3.84
CA ILE A 135 6.26 -0.95 5.14
C ILE A 135 7.71 -0.50 4.93
N ASP A 136 8.46 -1.20 4.08
CA ASP A 136 9.85 -0.85 3.79
C ASP A 136 9.97 0.53 3.15
N TYR A 137 9.03 0.89 2.26
CA TYR A 137 8.98 2.21 1.64
C TYR A 137 8.88 3.33 2.68
N LEU A 138 7.99 3.19 3.67
CA LEU A 138 7.81 4.16 4.74
C LEU A 138 9.00 4.17 5.71
N LEU A 139 9.48 3.00 6.14
CA LEU A 139 10.59 2.89 7.08
C LEU A 139 11.91 3.40 6.51
N LEU A 140 12.12 3.27 5.21
CA LEU A 140 13.29 3.80 4.50
C LEU A 140 13.18 5.31 4.19
N GLY A 141 12.07 5.96 4.57
CA GLY A 141 11.85 7.38 4.31
C GLY A 141 11.73 7.71 2.83
N LYS A 142 11.34 6.76 1.97
CA LYS A 142 11.16 6.99 0.53
C LYS A 142 9.91 7.81 0.23
N GLY A 143 8.93 7.78 1.12
CA GLY A 143 7.74 8.61 1.05
C GLY A 143 7.11 8.81 2.42
N GLU A 144 6.23 9.79 2.50
CA GLU A 144 5.60 10.23 3.73
C GLU A 144 4.38 9.39 4.08
N LEU A 145 3.66 8.92 3.07
CA LEU A 145 2.47 8.08 3.23
C LEU A 145 2.33 7.04 2.11
N VAL A 146 1.54 6.00 2.40
CA VAL A 146 1.11 5.00 1.41
C VAL A 146 -0.40 4.77 1.54
N ALA A 147 -1.13 4.85 0.43
CA ALA A 147 -2.53 4.42 0.39
C ALA A 147 -2.60 2.90 0.18
N MET A 148 -3.31 2.20 1.09
CA MET A 148 -3.31 0.74 1.24
C MET A 148 -4.70 0.16 1.07
N SER A 149 -4.79 -1.04 0.50
CA SER A 149 -6.03 -1.78 0.31
C SER A 149 -6.47 -2.57 1.54
N TYR A 150 -5.59 -2.76 2.53
CA TYR A 150 -5.94 -3.38 3.80
C TYR A 150 -4.90 -3.05 4.88
N HIS A 151 -5.20 -3.42 6.12
CA HIS A 151 -4.37 -3.18 7.29
C HIS A 151 -3.25 -4.21 7.40
N LEU A 152 -2.02 -3.72 7.56
CA LEU A 152 -0.89 -4.52 8.02
C LEU A 152 -0.58 -4.17 9.48
N THR A 153 -0.02 -5.11 10.22
CA THR A 153 0.41 -4.84 11.60
C THR A 153 1.91 -4.60 11.64
N HIS A 154 2.31 -3.39 12.02
CA HIS A 154 3.73 -3.06 12.26
C HIS A 154 3.84 -2.00 13.35
N PRO A 155 4.73 -2.16 14.37
CA PRO A 155 4.79 -1.27 15.54
C PRO A 155 5.22 0.17 15.21
N SER A 156 5.91 0.38 14.09
CA SER A 156 6.42 1.70 13.66
C SER A 156 5.56 2.37 12.59
N ILE A 157 4.43 1.77 12.22
CA ILE A 157 3.55 2.31 11.18
C ILE A 157 2.14 2.48 11.76
N THR A 158 1.59 3.65 11.57
CA THR A 158 0.19 3.96 11.85
C THR A 158 -0.63 3.67 10.60
N PHE A 159 -1.78 3.03 10.78
CA PHE A 159 -2.77 2.79 9.75
C PHE A 159 -4.07 3.49 10.16
N GLU A 160 -4.47 4.50 9.40
CA GLU A 160 -5.73 5.19 9.60
C GLU A 160 -6.74 4.77 8.53
N PRO A 161 -8.01 4.52 8.88
CA PRO A 161 -9.07 4.26 7.90
C PRO A 161 -9.16 5.39 6.87
N LEU A 162 -9.17 5.04 5.58
CA LEU A 162 -9.24 6.00 4.49
C LEU A 162 -10.66 6.07 3.91
N SER A 163 -11.13 4.98 3.31
CA SER A 163 -12.47 4.87 2.72
C SER A 163 -12.89 3.41 2.68
N GLU A 164 -14.18 3.15 2.72
CA GLU A 164 -14.72 1.81 2.50
C GLU A 164 -14.98 1.57 1.03
N GLY A 165 -14.63 0.38 0.56
CA GLY A 165 -14.87 -0.08 -0.79
C GLY A 165 -15.69 -1.35 -0.81
N HIS A 166 -16.04 -1.81 -2.01
CA HIS A 166 -16.70 -3.07 -2.25
C HIS A 166 -16.21 -3.70 -3.54
N LEU A 167 -16.48 -4.98 -3.74
CA LEU A 167 -16.17 -5.64 -4.99
C LEU A 167 -17.36 -5.52 -5.95
N VAL A 168 -17.03 -5.54 -7.24
CA VAL A 168 -17.98 -5.55 -8.35
C VAL A 168 -17.62 -6.65 -9.33
N CYS A 169 -18.62 -7.20 -10.00
CA CYS A 169 -18.40 -8.06 -11.15
C CYS A 169 -18.24 -7.20 -12.41
N ILE A 170 -17.24 -7.52 -13.23
CA ILE A 170 -17.04 -6.87 -14.52
C ILE A 170 -17.14 -7.88 -15.66
N ALA A 171 -17.75 -7.43 -16.76
CA ALA A 171 -17.89 -8.18 -17.99
C ALA A 171 -17.65 -7.29 -19.20
N ALA A 172 -17.34 -7.90 -20.36
CA ALA A 172 -17.37 -7.16 -21.62
C ALA A 172 -18.82 -6.68 -21.91
N ARG A 173 -18.98 -5.56 -22.60
CA ARG A 173 -20.34 -5.03 -22.90
C ARG A 173 -21.20 -5.98 -23.72
N GLU A 174 -20.59 -6.80 -24.56
CA GLU A 174 -21.26 -7.85 -25.36
C GLU A 174 -21.52 -9.15 -24.59
N HIS A 175 -21.04 -9.27 -23.34
CA HIS A 175 -21.23 -10.49 -22.54
C HIS A 175 -22.71 -10.59 -22.08
N PRO A 176 -23.31 -11.81 -22.04
CA PRO A 176 -24.75 -11.99 -21.70
C PRO A 176 -25.17 -11.37 -20.36
N ILE A 177 -24.23 -11.27 -19.39
CA ILE A 177 -24.56 -10.69 -18.06
C ILE A 177 -24.44 -9.15 -18.03
N ALA A 178 -23.96 -8.52 -19.08
CA ALA A 178 -23.64 -7.09 -19.07
C ALA A 178 -24.85 -6.18 -18.77
N GLY A 179 -26.06 -6.62 -19.06
CA GLY A 179 -27.29 -5.88 -18.80
C GLY A 179 -27.93 -6.13 -17.43
N ARG A 180 -27.31 -6.92 -16.56
CA ARG A 180 -27.87 -7.22 -15.23
C ARG A 180 -27.69 -6.02 -14.30
N SER A 181 -28.72 -5.74 -13.50
CA SER A 181 -28.66 -4.71 -12.45
C SER A 181 -27.88 -5.17 -11.22
N ARG A 182 -27.79 -6.49 -11.00
CA ARG A 182 -27.07 -7.14 -9.90
C ARG A 182 -26.77 -8.60 -10.27
N ILE A 183 -25.73 -9.19 -9.66
CA ILE A 183 -25.33 -10.58 -9.88
C ILE A 183 -24.94 -11.23 -8.55
N SER A 184 -25.34 -12.50 -8.35
CA SER A 184 -24.96 -13.28 -7.17
C SER A 184 -23.67 -14.07 -7.40
N ALA A 185 -23.03 -14.50 -6.31
CA ALA A 185 -21.84 -15.35 -6.36
C ALA A 185 -22.13 -16.67 -7.11
N ARG A 186 -23.34 -17.23 -6.96
CA ARG A 186 -23.78 -18.43 -7.68
C ARG A 186 -23.79 -18.22 -9.19
N GLU A 187 -24.35 -17.12 -9.65
CA GLU A 187 -24.37 -16.78 -11.08
C GLU A 187 -22.98 -16.48 -11.60
N ILE A 188 -22.12 -15.81 -10.80
CA ILE A 188 -20.71 -15.56 -11.14
C ILE A 188 -19.97 -16.89 -11.36
N ALA A 189 -20.21 -17.90 -10.50
CA ALA A 189 -19.54 -19.20 -10.58
C ALA A 189 -19.86 -20.00 -11.87
N GLU A 190 -20.98 -19.70 -12.53
CA GLU A 190 -21.39 -20.33 -13.81
C GLU A 190 -20.50 -19.91 -15.00
N HIS A 191 -19.71 -18.82 -14.84
CA HIS A 191 -18.91 -18.27 -15.90
C HIS A 191 -17.41 -18.50 -15.69
N PRO A 192 -16.59 -18.56 -16.78
CA PRO A 192 -15.13 -18.55 -16.67
C PRO A 192 -14.66 -17.27 -16.00
N LEU A 193 -13.95 -17.40 -14.88
CA LEU A 193 -13.40 -16.26 -14.13
C LEU A 193 -11.96 -15.94 -14.56
N ILE A 194 -11.72 -14.66 -14.75
CA ILE A 194 -10.37 -14.13 -14.73
C ILE A 194 -10.09 -13.76 -13.27
N GLY A 195 -9.35 -14.63 -12.57
CA GLY A 195 -9.20 -14.56 -11.12
C GLY A 195 -8.03 -13.69 -10.68
N ILE A 196 -8.21 -13.01 -9.55
CA ILE A 196 -7.15 -12.47 -8.73
C ILE A 196 -6.67 -13.58 -7.79
N ASP A 197 -5.42 -13.53 -7.35
CA ASP A 197 -4.86 -14.51 -6.41
C ASP A 197 -5.70 -14.51 -5.12
N PRO A 198 -6.17 -15.68 -4.62
CA PRO A 198 -6.89 -15.75 -3.34
C PRO A 198 -6.09 -15.25 -2.13
N ARG A 199 -4.76 -15.10 -2.26
CA ARG A 199 -3.90 -14.50 -1.25
C ARG A 199 -3.92 -12.96 -1.27
N ASP A 200 -4.43 -12.36 -2.34
CA ASP A 200 -4.73 -10.94 -2.38
C ASP A 200 -5.97 -10.65 -1.54
N PRO A 201 -6.04 -9.54 -0.80
CA PRO A 201 -7.19 -9.22 0.05
C PRO A 201 -8.54 -9.28 -0.65
N TYR A 202 -8.62 -8.78 -1.86
CA TYR A 202 -9.85 -8.80 -2.65
C TYR A 202 -10.22 -10.20 -3.14
N GLY A 203 -9.20 -10.96 -3.57
CA GLY A 203 -9.36 -12.36 -3.94
C GLY A 203 -9.83 -13.23 -2.77
N ALA A 204 -9.35 -12.95 -1.56
CA ALA A 204 -9.75 -13.66 -0.34
C ALA A 204 -11.23 -13.43 0.02
N ILE A 205 -11.77 -12.21 -0.16
CA ILE A 205 -13.19 -11.92 0.10
C ILE A 205 -14.06 -12.80 -0.78
N MET A 206 -13.80 -12.84 -2.08
CA MET A 206 -14.61 -13.60 -3.02
C MET A 206 -14.43 -15.11 -2.85
N ALA A 207 -13.21 -15.58 -2.60
CA ALA A 207 -12.93 -16.98 -2.30
C ALA A 207 -13.70 -17.45 -1.06
N GLY A 208 -13.75 -16.63 0.00
CA GLY A 208 -14.52 -16.91 1.21
C GLY A 208 -16.03 -17.00 0.97
N ILE A 209 -16.56 -16.20 0.04
CA ILE A 209 -17.99 -16.29 -0.36
C ILE A 209 -18.25 -17.62 -1.09
N PHE A 210 -17.43 -17.97 -2.08
CA PHE A 210 -17.58 -19.23 -2.82
C PHE A 210 -17.47 -20.45 -1.91
N GLU A 211 -16.55 -20.43 -0.93
CA GLU A 211 -16.40 -21.51 0.05
C GLU A 211 -17.63 -21.66 0.95
N ARG A 212 -18.15 -20.56 1.50
CA ARG A 212 -19.37 -20.57 2.34
C ARG A 212 -20.59 -21.08 1.60
N GLU A 213 -20.74 -20.69 0.34
CA GLU A 213 -21.83 -21.09 -0.53
C GLU A 213 -21.61 -22.46 -1.18
N LYS A 214 -20.45 -23.10 -0.93
CA LYS A 214 -20.01 -24.39 -1.54
C LYS A 214 -20.11 -24.37 -3.06
N LEU A 215 -19.65 -23.27 -3.67
CA LEU A 215 -19.69 -23.07 -5.12
C LEU A 215 -18.36 -23.52 -5.74
N GLU A 216 -18.47 -24.35 -6.76
CA GLU A 216 -17.33 -24.63 -7.65
C GLU A 216 -17.27 -23.55 -8.73
N TYR A 217 -16.08 -23.05 -9.01
CA TYR A 217 -15.83 -22.03 -10.03
C TYR A 217 -14.58 -22.32 -10.83
N ARG A 218 -14.57 -21.84 -12.06
CA ARG A 218 -13.46 -22.08 -13.01
C ARG A 218 -12.66 -20.79 -13.19
N THR A 219 -11.36 -20.87 -12.95
CA THR A 219 -10.41 -19.74 -13.13
C THR A 219 -9.37 -20.13 -14.19
N PRO A 220 -9.71 -20.10 -15.48
CA PRO A 220 -8.79 -20.46 -16.55
C PRO A 220 -7.64 -19.46 -16.71
N ILE A 221 -7.83 -18.21 -16.30
CA ILE A 221 -6.82 -17.16 -16.36
C ILE A 221 -6.64 -16.58 -14.96
N ARG A 222 -5.37 -16.43 -14.55
CA ARG A 222 -5.02 -15.69 -13.32
C ARG A 222 -4.17 -14.49 -13.68
N ALA A 223 -4.53 -13.32 -13.22
CA ALA A 223 -3.78 -12.08 -13.40
C ALA A 223 -3.62 -11.36 -12.05
N ARG A 224 -2.46 -10.77 -11.85
CA ARG A 224 -2.10 -10.17 -10.56
C ARG A 224 -2.70 -8.78 -10.37
N PHE A 225 -2.76 -7.97 -11.43
CA PHE A 225 -3.15 -6.57 -11.33
C PHE A 225 -4.52 -6.33 -11.97
N GLY A 226 -5.37 -5.57 -11.27
CA GLY A 226 -6.72 -5.26 -11.71
C GLY A 226 -6.79 -4.61 -13.09
N THR A 227 -5.85 -3.76 -13.46
CA THR A 227 -5.76 -3.18 -14.82
C THR A 227 -5.59 -4.24 -15.90
N THR A 228 -4.77 -5.26 -15.65
CA THR A 228 -4.60 -6.41 -16.56
C THR A 228 -5.87 -7.24 -16.62
N VAL A 229 -6.52 -7.48 -15.48
CA VAL A 229 -7.82 -8.18 -15.42
C VAL A 229 -8.84 -7.45 -16.27
N CYS A 230 -9.00 -6.14 -16.12
CA CYS A 230 -9.90 -5.33 -16.94
C CYS A 230 -9.59 -5.44 -18.44
N ALA A 231 -8.31 -5.43 -18.82
CA ALA A 231 -7.92 -5.57 -20.22
C ALA A 231 -8.28 -6.94 -20.82
N LEU A 232 -8.19 -8.02 -20.03
CA LEU A 232 -8.59 -9.37 -20.45
C LEU A 232 -10.11 -9.51 -20.55
N VAL A 233 -10.85 -8.95 -19.58
CA VAL A 233 -12.32 -8.93 -19.60
C VAL A 233 -12.84 -8.16 -20.83
N LYS A 234 -12.24 -7.04 -21.20
CA LYS A 234 -12.57 -6.29 -22.43
C LYS A 234 -12.44 -7.12 -23.71
N ARG A 235 -11.62 -8.16 -23.69
CA ARG A 235 -11.48 -9.12 -24.82
C ARG A 235 -12.49 -10.27 -24.76
N ASN A 236 -13.45 -10.19 -23.83
CA ASN A 236 -14.48 -11.22 -23.61
C ASN A 236 -13.89 -12.61 -23.32
N LEU A 237 -12.75 -12.68 -22.62
CA LEU A 237 -12.09 -13.94 -22.25
C LEU A 237 -12.68 -14.56 -20.98
N GLY A 238 -13.62 -13.89 -20.35
CA GLY A 238 -14.30 -14.27 -19.13
C GLY A 238 -14.79 -13.04 -18.39
N ILE A 239 -15.38 -13.25 -17.21
CA ILE A 239 -15.78 -12.18 -16.29
C ILE A 239 -14.79 -12.13 -15.13
N ALA A 240 -14.82 -11.06 -14.33
CA ALA A 240 -13.99 -10.97 -13.15
C ALA A 240 -14.69 -10.27 -12.00
N VAL A 241 -14.24 -10.57 -10.79
CA VAL A 241 -14.60 -9.82 -9.58
C VAL A 241 -13.40 -8.97 -9.19
N ILE A 242 -13.61 -7.66 -9.00
CA ILE A 242 -12.56 -6.69 -8.76
C ILE A 242 -13.07 -5.58 -7.84
N ASP A 243 -12.20 -4.83 -7.21
CA ASP A 243 -12.56 -3.68 -6.40
C ASP A 243 -13.14 -2.52 -7.23
N ALA A 244 -14.11 -1.81 -6.66
CA ALA A 244 -14.79 -0.70 -7.32
C ALA A 244 -13.85 0.48 -7.63
N PHE A 245 -12.77 0.67 -6.88
CA PHE A 245 -11.80 1.76 -7.11
C PHE A 245 -11.02 1.56 -8.40
N THR A 246 -10.61 0.33 -8.70
CA THR A 246 -9.91 0.01 -9.97
C THR A 246 -10.78 0.34 -11.19
N VAL A 247 -12.08 0.09 -11.13
CA VAL A 247 -13.00 0.35 -12.27
C VAL A 247 -13.59 1.75 -12.29
N GLY A 248 -13.53 2.49 -11.18
CA GLY A 248 -14.07 3.84 -11.08
C GLY A 248 -13.52 4.86 -12.08
N GLY A 249 -12.34 4.59 -12.67
CA GLY A 249 -11.77 5.36 -13.78
C GLY A 249 -12.01 4.74 -15.16
N MET A 250 -12.73 3.62 -15.26
CA MET A 250 -12.84 2.79 -16.49
C MET A 250 -14.27 2.56 -16.97
N ALA A 251 -15.28 3.11 -16.28
CA ALA A 251 -16.71 2.85 -16.56
C ALA A 251 -17.12 3.10 -18.02
N ASP A 252 -16.48 4.05 -18.73
CA ASP A 252 -16.78 4.36 -20.14
C ASP A 252 -15.94 3.58 -21.16
N GLN A 253 -15.09 2.67 -20.71
CA GLN A 253 -14.09 2.03 -21.59
C GLN A 253 -14.45 0.62 -22.07
N GLY A 254 -15.72 0.31 -22.29
CA GLY A 254 -16.12 -0.99 -22.89
C GLY A 254 -16.32 -2.13 -21.88
N LEU A 255 -16.46 -1.82 -20.58
CA LEU A 255 -16.81 -2.76 -19.52
C LEU A 255 -18.22 -2.48 -19.01
N ALA A 256 -18.96 -3.56 -18.69
CA ALA A 256 -20.13 -3.52 -17.82
C ALA A 256 -19.64 -3.75 -16.39
N VAL A 257 -20.10 -2.92 -15.46
CA VAL A 257 -19.82 -3.02 -14.02
C VAL A 257 -21.12 -3.38 -13.32
N ILE A 258 -21.15 -4.53 -12.66
CA ILE A 258 -22.37 -5.13 -12.12
C ILE A 258 -22.19 -5.29 -10.62
N PRO A 259 -23.06 -4.68 -9.78
CA PRO A 259 -23.04 -4.88 -8.34
C PRO A 259 -23.22 -6.35 -7.96
N ILE A 260 -22.48 -6.81 -6.93
CA ILE A 260 -22.60 -8.15 -6.38
C ILE A 260 -23.67 -8.15 -5.28
N SER A 261 -24.41 -9.26 -5.15
CA SER A 261 -25.52 -9.38 -4.20
C SER A 261 -25.05 -9.60 -2.77
N GLU A 262 -23.99 -10.33 -2.62
CA GLU A 262 -23.36 -10.65 -1.34
C GLU A 262 -22.57 -9.45 -0.81
N ASP A 263 -22.38 -9.44 0.51
CA ASP A 263 -21.52 -8.43 1.16
C ASP A 263 -20.06 -8.67 0.78
N THR A 264 -19.47 -7.65 0.15
CA THR A 264 -18.09 -7.64 -0.33
C THR A 264 -17.33 -6.40 0.15
N GLU A 265 -17.82 -5.77 1.22
CA GLU A 265 -17.21 -4.55 1.77
C GLU A 265 -15.82 -4.81 2.33
N PHE A 266 -14.95 -3.82 2.19
CA PHE A 266 -13.60 -3.80 2.77
C PHE A 266 -13.20 -2.38 3.13
N GLN A 267 -12.28 -2.26 4.08
CA GLN A 267 -11.71 -0.98 4.51
C GLN A 267 -10.37 -0.76 3.84
N THR A 268 -10.15 0.45 3.28
CA THR A 268 -8.84 0.95 2.86
C THR A 268 -8.21 1.82 3.92
N TYR A 269 -6.90 2.03 3.84
CA TYR A 269 -6.13 2.74 4.86
C TYR A 269 -5.13 3.69 4.23
N VAL A 270 -4.79 4.75 4.95
CA VAL A 270 -3.55 5.47 4.76
C VAL A 270 -2.56 4.99 5.82
N ALA A 271 -1.35 4.65 5.38
CA ALA A 271 -0.27 4.22 6.24
C ALA A 271 0.84 5.26 6.24
N TYR A 272 1.39 5.56 7.41
CA TYR A 272 2.52 6.46 7.59
C TYR A 272 3.30 6.10 8.85
N ARG A 273 4.47 6.67 9.05
CA ARG A 273 5.32 6.36 10.21
C ARG A 273 4.67 6.86 11.51
N ALA A 274 4.64 6.01 12.53
CA ALA A 274 4.06 6.33 13.83
C ALA A 274 4.81 7.43 14.60
N ASP A 275 6.09 7.65 14.28
CA ASP A 275 6.98 8.64 14.90
C ASP A 275 7.03 9.98 14.16
N ALA A 276 6.24 10.17 13.10
CA ALA A 276 6.20 11.37 12.29
C ALA A 276 4.76 11.82 12.02
N ALA A 277 4.48 13.10 12.25
CA ALA A 277 3.24 13.70 11.79
C ALA A 277 3.29 13.88 10.26
N LEU A 278 2.14 13.74 9.61
CA LEU A 278 2.01 14.08 8.19
C LEU A 278 2.21 15.59 7.97
N SER A 279 2.81 15.95 6.86
CA SER A 279 2.86 17.35 6.44
C SER A 279 1.46 17.86 6.08
N SER A 280 1.28 19.18 6.11
CA SER A 280 0.00 19.78 5.71
C SER A 280 -0.42 19.45 4.27
N TYR A 281 0.54 19.16 3.40
CA TYR A 281 0.31 18.72 2.02
C TYR A 281 -0.18 17.26 1.98
N ALA A 282 0.42 16.39 2.76
CA ALA A 282 0.01 15.00 2.90
C ALA A 282 -1.38 14.89 3.51
N GLU A 283 -1.67 15.62 4.60
CA GLU A 283 -3.01 15.67 5.21
C GLU A 283 -4.08 16.15 4.21
N ARG A 284 -3.76 17.19 3.42
CA ARG A 284 -4.66 17.69 2.39
C ARG A 284 -4.88 16.67 1.27
N LEU A 285 -3.83 15.95 0.86
CA LEU A 285 -3.93 14.89 -0.11
C LEU A 285 -4.82 13.75 0.40
N VAL A 286 -4.63 13.31 1.64
CA VAL A 286 -5.45 12.26 2.29
C VAL A 286 -6.92 12.68 2.34
N THR A 287 -7.21 13.93 2.75
CA THR A 287 -8.58 14.48 2.78
C THR A 287 -9.20 14.48 1.38
N THR A 288 -8.44 14.87 0.36
CA THR A 288 -8.92 14.91 -1.03
C THR A 288 -9.12 13.50 -1.57
N LEU A 289 -8.19 12.57 -1.29
CA LEU A 289 -8.27 11.18 -1.72
C LEU A 289 -9.48 10.49 -1.09
N ARG A 290 -9.72 10.67 0.21
CA ARG A 290 -10.91 10.14 0.89
C ARG A 290 -12.19 10.56 0.17
N ARG A 291 -12.35 11.85 -0.10
CA ARG A 291 -13.51 12.36 -0.83
C ARG A 291 -13.65 11.73 -2.22
N VAL A 292 -12.57 11.64 -2.99
CA VAL A 292 -12.58 11.03 -4.33
C VAL A 292 -13.02 9.56 -4.26
N MET A 293 -12.55 8.83 -3.26
CA MET A 293 -12.89 7.42 -3.06
C MET A 293 -14.35 7.24 -2.62
N ASP A 294 -14.83 8.06 -1.68
CA ASP A 294 -16.22 8.04 -1.21
C ASP A 294 -17.19 8.40 -2.35
N ASP A 295 -16.85 9.42 -3.18
CA ASP A 295 -17.63 9.78 -4.35
C ASP A 295 -17.70 8.63 -5.37
N SER A 296 -16.60 7.88 -5.55
CA SER A 296 -16.53 6.76 -6.49
C SER A 296 -17.36 5.55 -6.09
N THR A 297 -17.60 5.37 -4.78
CA THR A 297 -18.42 4.27 -4.22
C THR A 297 -19.87 4.66 -4.00
N GLY A 298 -20.28 5.91 -4.33
CA GLY A 298 -21.65 6.40 -4.19
C GLY A 298 -22.07 6.81 -2.78
N ARG A 299 -21.16 6.79 -1.82
CA ARG A 299 -21.44 7.09 -0.40
C ARG A 299 -21.67 8.58 -0.08
N SER A 300 -21.16 9.49 -0.89
CA SER A 300 -21.36 10.94 -0.68
C SER A 300 -22.81 11.43 -0.87
N ARG A 301 -23.69 10.59 -1.44
CA ARG A 301 -25.10 10.96 -1.68
C ARG A 301 -26.06 10.58 -0.55
N GLY A 302 -25.61 9.78 0.46
CA GLY A 302 -26.48 9.26 1.54
C GLY A 302 -26.46 10.04 2.85
N GLY A 303 -25.66 11.09 3.02
CA GLY A 303 -25.43 11.77 4.28
C GLY A 303 -26.10 13.13 4.49
N ARG A 304 -27.08 13.52 3.67
CA ARG A 304 -27.78 14.83 3.81
C ARG A 304 -29.31 14.79 3.87
N ASP A 305 -29.91 13.61 4.00
CA ASP A 305 -31.35 13.49 4.24
C ASP A 305 -31.60 12.49 5.40
N ALA A 306 -31.37 12.92 6.63
CA ALA A 306 -31.91 12.36 7.86
C ALA A 306 -31.92 13.43 8.95
#